data_bae7f97785acba4a153e70a44d6a1da2
#
_entry.id   bae7f97785acba4a153e70a44d6a1da2
#
_cell.length_a   1.000
_cell.length_b   1.000
_cell.length_c   1.000
_cell.angle_alpha   90.00
_cell.angle_beta   90.00
_cell.angle_gamma   90.00
#
_symmetry.space_group_name_H-M   'P 1'
#
loop_
_entity.id
_entity.type
_entity.pdbx_description
1 polymer ?
#
loop_
_entity_poly.entity_id
_entity_poly.type
_entity_poly.pdbx_seq_one_letter_code
_entity_poly.pdbx_strand_id
1 'polypeptide(L)'
;MEPIALRDAILAALEPVTGLEGRPIGGELEDGLVYGLVTRTGGGEAWWQILVRTTPESRPPAPDLDPAPVLPTSGPVRVGDIELLFAHAAMTAGAVTATRYSTRATPPALKYGVHAEFEDETAAFIQLQWVLRPGEERRDHTRGQHRDEV
;
A
#
# COMPACT_ATOMS: atom_id res chain seq x y z
N MET A 1 -16.28 3.89 1.98
CA MET A 1 -14.95 4.53 1.76
C MET A 1 -14.71 4.71 0.27
N GLU A 2 -14.28 5.88 -0.13
CA GLU A 2 -13.97 6.19 -1.52
C GLU A 2 -12.46 6.05 -1.79
N PRO A 3 -12.05 5.62 -3.00
CA PRO A 3 -10.64 5.41 -3.29
C PRO A 3 -9.75 6.64 -3.10
N ILE A 4 -10.22 7.80 -3.55
CA ILE A 4 -9.48 9.07 -3.42
C ILE A 4 -9.36 9.47 -1.95
N ALA A 5 -10.42 9.33 -1.17
CA ALA A 5 -10.41 9.66 0.25
C ALA A 5 -9.42 8.76 1.02
N LEU A 6 -9.40 7.47 0.71
CA LEU A 6 -8.44 6.55 1.31
C LEU A 6 -7.00 6.89 0.92
N ARG A 7 -6.77 7.14 -0.37
CA ARG A 7 -5.45 7.56 -0.87
C ARG A 7 -4.94 8.78 -0.11
N ASP A 8 -5.77 9.80 0.00
CA ASP A 8 -5.38 11.05 0.65
C ASP A 8 -5.15 10.86 2.15
N ALA A 9 -5.94 10.01 2.80
CA ALA A 9 -5.73 9.67 4.21
C ALA A 9 -4.40 8.91 4.43
N ILE A 10 -4.06 8.00 3.53
CA ILE A 10 -2.77 7.29 3.58
C ILE A 10 -1.62 8.28 3.40
N LEU A 11 -1.70 9.15 2.39
CA LEU A 11 -0.65 10.16 2.15
C LEU A 11 -0.46 11.07 3.36
N ALA A 12 -1.54 11.51 4.00
CA ALA A 12 -1.48 12.30 5.22
C ALA A 12 -0.80 11.54 6.38
N ALA A 13 -1.09 10.25 6.52
CA ALA A 13 -0.48 9.41 7.54
C ALA A 13 1.01 9.16 7.29
N LEU A 14 1.45 9.18 6.03
CA LEU A 14 2.87 8.99 5.66
C LEU A 14 3.69 10.28 5.78
N GLU A 15 3.06 11.44 5.76
CA GLU A 15 3.76 12.72 5.79
C GLU A 15 4.78 12.87 6.94
N PRO A 16 4.46 12.47 8.19
CA PRO A 16 5.43 12.55 9.29
C PRO A 16 6.49 11.45 9.29
N VAL A 17 6.42 10.48 8.40
CA VAL A 17 7.35 9.34 8.39
C VAL A 17 8.67 9.75 7.75
N THR A 18 9.73 9.76 8.56
CA THR A 18 11.08 10.08 8.08
C THR A 18 11.58 9.02 7.09
N GLY A 19 12.16 9.47 5.97
CA GLY A 19 12.75 8.58 4.96
C GLY A 19 11.76 8.06 3.92
N LEU A 20 10.49 8.48 4.00
CA LEU A 20 9.46 8.07 3.06
C LEU A 20 8.72 9.29 2.52
N GLU A 21 8.60 9.39 1.21
CA GLU A 21 7.79 10.38 0.54
C GLU A 21 6.65 9.70 -0.20
N GLY A 22 5.46 10.28 -0.17
CA GLY A 22 4.31 9.80 -0.92
C GLY A 22 3.82 10.82 -1.93
N ARG A 23 3.40 10.36 -3.11
CA ARG A 23 2.69 11.20 -4.08
C ARG A 23 1.47 10.47 -4.62
N PRO A 24 0.38 11.20 -4.92
CA PRO A 24 -0.82 10.56 -5.44
C PRO A 24 -0.68 10.19 -6.92
N ILE A 25 -1.40 9.13 -7.30
CA ILE A 25 -1.77 8.81 -8.67
C ILE A 25 -3.29 8.80 -8.71
N GLY A 26 -3.90 9.36 -9.73
CA GLY A 26 -5.32 9.15 -9.92
C GLY A 26 -6.09 10.34 -10.43
N GLY A 27 -7.35 10.06 -10.77
CA GLY A 27 -8.21 10.92 -11.54
C GLY A 27 -8.08 10.72 -13.04
N GLU A 28 -6.92 10.24 -13.49
CA GLU A 28 -6.67 9.86 -14.89
C GLU A 28 -5.98 8.49 -14.90
N LEU A 29 -6.13 7.76 -16.01
CA LEU A 29 -5.41 6.52 -16.23
C LEU A 29 -3.92 6.81 -16.42
N GLU A 30 -3.12 6.32 -15.51
CA GLU A 30 -1.68 6.34 -15.61
C GLU A 30 -1.18 4.89 -15.64
N ASP A 31 -0.88 4.39 -16.84
CA ASP A 31 -0.46 2.99 -17.09
C ASP A 31 -1.42 1.94 -16.50
N GLY A 32 -2.73 2.18 -16.61
CA GLY A 32 -3.76 1.29 -16.10
C GLY A 32 -4.05 1.45 -14.61
N LEU A 33 -3.39 2.38 -13.92
CA LEU A 33 -3.67 2.70 -12.52
C LEU A 33 -4.64 3.89 -12.44
N VAL A 34 -5.87 3.62 -12.04
CA VAL A 34 -6.89 4.67 -11.92
C VAL A 34 -6.69 5.48 -10.63
N TYR A 35 -6.47 4.79 -9.53
CA TYR A 35 -6.18 5.40 -8.23
C TYR A 35 -5.01 4.69 -7.57
N GLY A 36 -4.15 5.44 -6.94
CA GLY A 36 -3.02 4.86 -6.25
C GLY A 36 -2.09 5.90 -5.69
N LEU A 37 -0.93 5.44 -5.29
CA LEU A 37 0.13 6.30 -4.80
C LEU A 37 1.50 5.68 -5.07
N VAL A 38 2.49 6.54 -5.07
CA VAL A 38 3.89 6.13 -5.16
C VAL A 38 4.57 6.50 -3.86
N THR A 39 5.28 5.54 -3.28
CA THR A 39 6.17 5.80 -2.14
C THR A 39 7.61 5.83 -2.64
N ARG A 40 8.37 6.80 -2.17
CA ARG A 40 9.76 7.02 -2.57
C ARG A 40 10.68 6.97 -1.36
N THR A 41 11.79 6.23 -1.51
CA THR A 41 12.80 6.07 -0.49
C THR A 41 14.17 6.12 -1.15
N GLY A 42 15.07 7.00 -0.71
CA GLY A 42 16.45 7.03 -1.22
C GLY A 42 16.60 7.05 -2.75
N GLY A 43 15.57 7.48 -3.48
CA GLY A 43 15.54 7.50 -4.94
C GLY A 43 14.83 6.31 -5.60
N GLY A 44 14.59 5.22 -4.87
CA GLY A 44 13.75 4.11 -5.35
C GLY A 44 12.26 4.39 -5.13
N GLU A 45 11.41 3.73 -5.89
CA GLU A 45 9.95 3.93 -5.86
C GLU A 45 9.22 2.60 -5.76
N ALA A 46 8.13 2.60 -4.99
CA ALA A 46 7.13 1.54 -5.00
C ALA A 46 5.79 2.13 -5.44
N TRP A 47 5.15 1.49 -6.40
CA TRP A 47 3.90 1.91 -7.00
C TRP A 47 2.76 1.04 -6.50
N TRP A 48 1.72 1.66 -5.98
CA TRP A 48 0.60 0.99 -5.33
C TRP A 48 -0.72 1.38 -5.98
N GLN A 49 -1.56 0.40 -6.23
CA GLN A 49 -2.92 0.60 -6.71
C GLN A 49 -3.91 0.49 -5.54
N ILE A 50 -4.92 1.36 -5.53
CA ILE A 50 -6.03 1.30 -4.59
C ILE A 50 -7.29 0.93 -5.33
N LEU A 51 -7.94 -0.14 -4.89
CA LEU A 51 -9.25 -0.58 -5.35
C LEU A 51 -10.21 -0.58 -4.16
N VAL A 52 -11.44 -0.12 -4.39
CA VAL A 52 -12.50 -0.20 -3.38
C VAL A 52 -13.69 -0.92 -3.98
N ARG A 53 -14.23 -1.87 -3.23
CA ARG A 53 -15.37 -2.69 -3.65
C ARG A 53 -16.37 -2.82 -2.51
N THR A 54 -17.62 -3.14 -2.83
CA THR A 54 -18.60 -3.56 -1.83
C THR A 54 -18.22 -4.95 -1.33
N THR A 55 -18.19 -5.14 -0.01
CA THR A 55 -17.84 -6.44 0.59
C THR A 55 -19.02 -7.33 0.80
N PRO A 56 -18.85 -8.67 0.77
CA PRO A 56 -19.78 -9.61 1.37
C PRO A 56 -19.92 -9.38 2.88
N GLU A 57 -21.05 -9.75 3.44
CA GLU A 57 -21.44 -9.46 4.82
C GLU A 57 -20.57 -10.12 5.90
N SER A 58 -19.86 -11.20 5.60
CA SER A 58 -19.05 -11.89 6.62
C SER A 58 -17.61 -11.41 6.61
N ARG A 59 -17.14 -10.95 7.78
CA ARG A 59 -15.77 -10.52 7.99
C ARG A 59 -15.02 -11.55 8.82
N PRO A 60 -13.96 -12.15 8.32
CA PRO A 60 -13.11 -12.98 9.15
C PRO A 60 -12.44 -12.11 10.24
N PRO A 61 -12.20 -12.63 11.43
CA PRO A 61 -11.44 -11.92 12.43
C PRO A 61 -10.04 -11.64 11.89
N ALA A 62 -9.57 -10.39 12.04
CA ALA A 62 -8.23 -10.01 11.67
C ALA A 62 -7.28 -10.13 12.86
N PRO A 63 -6.05 -10.61 12.66
CA PRO A 63 -5.04 -10.56 13.70
C PRO A 63 -4.66 -9.11 14.01
N ASP A 64 -4.18 -8.85 15.23
CA ASP A 64 -3.64 -7.56 15.60
C ASP A 64 -2.44 -7.22 14.69
N LEU A 65 -2.33 -5.95 14.33
CA LEU A 65 -1.17 -5.47 13.59
C LEU A 65 0.06 -5.39 14.50
N ASP A 66 1.21 -5.73 13.96
CA ASP A 66 2.48 -5.39 14.59
C ASP A 66 2.61 -3.87 14.76
N PRO A 67 3.40 -3.38 15.72
CA PRO A 67 3.64 -1.95 15.88
C PRO A 67 4.17 -1.32 14.59
N ALA A 68 3.82 -0.04 14.36
CA ALA A 68 4.30 0.69 13.19
C ALA A 68 5.83 0.70 13.15
N PRO A 69 6.45 0.35 12.02
CA PRO A 69 7.90 0.27 11.92
C PRO A 69 8.54 1.65 11.86
N VAL A 70 9.79 1.73 12.32
CA VAL A 70 10.66 2.88 12.07
C VAL A 70 11.53 2.53 10.88
N LEU A 71 11.44 3.33 9.81
CA LEU A 71 12.22 3.10 8.60
C LEU A 71 13.68 3.53 8.78
N PRO A 72 14.65 2.85 8.13
CA PRO A 72 16.03 3.29 8.12
C PRO A 72 16.14 4.63 7.37
N THR A 73 17.04 5.50 7.83
CA THR A 73 17.30 6.81 7.22
C THR A 73 18.27 6.72 6.04
N SER A 74 18.91 5.59 5.86
CA SER A 74 19.82 5.31 4.75
C SER A 74 19.78 3.83 4.39
N GLY A 75 20.06 3.52 3.12
CA GLY A 75 20.03 2.16 2.62
C GLY A 75 18.64 1.68 2.22
N PRO A 76 18.50 0.39 1.87
CA PRO A 76 17.25 -0.19 1.40
C PRO A 76 16.16 -0.16 2.48
N VAL A 77 14.93 0.08 2.05
CA VAL A 77 13.73 -0.02 2.88
C VAL A 77 12.96 -1.29 2.50
N ARG A 78 12.54 -2.05 3.49
CA ARG A 78 11.76 -3.27 3.26
C ARG A 78 10.35 -2.89 2.81
N VAL A 79 9.91 -3.46 1.69
CA VAL A 79 8.55 -3.23 1.17
C VAL A 79 7.49 -3.67 2.19
N GLY A 80 7.75 -4.74 2.94
CA GLY A 80 6.88 -5.19 4.02
C GLY A 80 6.68 -4.16 5.13
N ASP A 81 7.65 -3.31 5.39
CA ASP A 81 7.52 -2.22 6.37
C ASP A 81 6.62 -1.10 5.83
N ILE A 82 6.69 -0.80 4.53
CA ILE A 82 5.78 0.15 3.88
C ILE A 82 4.35 -0.42 3.89
N GLU A 83 4.19 -1.70 3.59
CA GLU A 83 2.91 -2.40 3.69
C GLU A 83 2.30 -2.27 5.10
N LEU A 84 3.11 -2.46 6.13
CA LEU A 84 2.65 -2.34 7.52
C LEU A 84 2.22 -0.90 7.86
N LEU A 85 2.95 0.10 7.37
CA LEU A 85 2.54 1.50 7.51
C LEU A 85 1.19 1.77 6.83
N PHE A 86 0.94 1.18 5.68
CA PHE A 86 -0.35 1.31 5.01
C PHE A 86 -1.49 0.66 5.79
N ALA A 87 -1.24 -0.49 6.41
CA ALA A 87 -2.23 -1.13 7.27
C ALA A 87 -2.61 -0.24 8.46
N HIS A 88 -1.61 0.37 9.11
CA HIS A 88 -1.85 1.34 10.18
C HIS A 88 -2.60 2.58 9.67
N ALA A 89 -2.22 3.10 8.51
CA ALA A 89 -2.89 4.25 7.90
C ALA A 89 -4.37 3.95 7.58
N ALA A 90 -4.67 2.76 7.09
CA ALA A 90 -6.05 2.34 6.84
C ALA A 90 -6.86 2.28 8.13
N MET A 91 -6.29 1.77 9.21
CA MET A 91 -6.94 1.78 10.52
C MET A 91 -7.20 3.20 11.03
N THR A 92 -6.24 4.09 10.86
CA THR A 92 -6.38 5.52 11.20
C THR A 92 -7.47 6.19 10.35
N ALA A 93 -7.63 5.78 9.09
CA ALA A 93 -8.68 6.27 8.20
C ALA A 93 -10.08 5.72 8.52
N GLY A 94 -10.21 4.87 9.51
CA GLY A 94 -11.49 4.35 10.00
C GLY A 94 -11.77 2.90 9.60
N ALA A 95 -10.82 2.16 9.06
CA ALA A 95 -11.00 0.74 8.80
C ALA A 95 -11.31 -0.02 10.10
N VAL A 96 -12.22 -0.97 10.01
CA VAL A 96 -12.56 -1.87 11.13
C VAL A 96 -11.49 -2.96 11.25
N THR A 97 -10.98 -3.42 10.11
CA THR A 97 -9.91 -4.41 10.04
C THR A 97 -8.94 -4.05 8.92
N ALA A 98 -7.68 -4.38 9.12
CA ALA A 98 -6.64 -4.30 8.08
C ALA A 98 -5.74 -5.51 8.18
N THR A 99 -5.56 -6.22 7.08
CA THR A 99 -4.70 -7.40 6.99
C THR A 99 -3.66 -7.22 5.90
N ARG A 100 -2.48 -7.76 6.14
CA ARG A 100 -1.34 -7.67 5.22
C ARG A 100 -1.28 -8.90 4.33
N TYR A 101 -0.98 -8.71 3.05
CA TYR A 101 -0.82 -9.83 2.12
C TYR A 101 0.41 -10.68 2.43
N SER A 102 1.53 -10.05 2.76
CA SER A 102 2.79 -10.76 2.98
C SER A 102 2.80 -11.67 4.19
N THR A 103 1.89 -11.45 5.15
CA THR A 103 1.78 -12.28 6.36
C THR A 103 0.78 -13.42 6.22
N ARG A 104 0.11 -13.55 5.08
CA ARG A 104 -0.79 -14.68 4.82
C ARG A 104 0.00 -15.96 4.68
N ALA A 105 -0.59 -17.09 5.08
CA ALA A 105 0.00 -18.42 4.89
C ALA A 105 0.30 -18.70 3.40
N THR A 106 -0.58 -18.22 2.51
CA THR A 106 -0.38 -18.27 1.06
C THR A 106 -0.57 -16.87 0.51
N PRO A 107 0.51 -16.08 0.40
CA PRO A 107 0.42 -14.74 -0.16
C PRO A 107 -0.05 -14.76 -1.62
N PRO A 108 -0.80 -13.73 -2.08
CA PRO A 108 -1.14 -13.62 -3.49
C PRO A 108 0.10 -13.37 -4.35
N ALA A 109 -0.05 -13.49 -5.68
CA ALA A 109 1.06 -13.29 -6.62
C ALA A 109 1.76 -11.94 -6.47
N LEU A 110 1.04 -10.90 -6.07
CA LEU A 110 1.57 -9.57 -5.81
C LEU A 110 2.24 -9.43 -4.42
N LYS A 111 2.38 -10.47 -3.65
CA LYS A 111 3.02 -10.62 -2.34
C LYS A 111 2.70 -9.53 -1.30
N TYR A 112 2.77 -8.24 -1.68
CA TYR A 112 2.60 -7.12 -0.76
C TYR A 112 1.32 -6.34 -1.06
N GLY A 113 0.62 -6.00 -0.01
CA GLY A 113 -0.60 -5.22 -0.06
C GLY A 113 -1.36 -5.27 1.25
N VAL A 114 -2.46 -4.54 1.27
CA VAL A 114 -3.35 -4.46 2.44
C VAL A 114 -4.78 -4.66 1.99
N HIS A 115 -5.51 -5.48 2.72
CA HIS A 115 -6.95 -5.60 2.64
C HIS A 115 -7.54 -4.93 3.88
N ALA A 116 -8.30 -3.86 3.68
CA ALA A 116 -8.95 -3.12 4.75
C ALA A 116 -10.47 -3.15 4.56
N GLU A 117 -11.22 -3.35 5.64
CA GLU A 117 -12.68 -3.34 5.62
C GLU A 117 -13.21 -2.18 6.45
N PHE A 118 -14.27 -1.54 5.97
CA PHE A 118 -14.90 -0.38 6.58
C PHE A 118 -16.33 -0.68 7.01
N GLU A 119 -16.87 0.12 7.94
CA GLU A 119 -18.24 -0.07 8.46
C GLU A 119 -19.33 0.18 7.39
N ASP A 120 -19.03 0.95 6.35
CA ASP A 120 -19.95 1.21 5.22
C ASP A 120 -20.06 0.04 4.24
N GLU A 121 -19.63 -1.16 4.63
CA GLU A 121 -19.64 -2.37 3.80
C GLU A 121 -18.74 -2.31 2.58
N THR A 122 -17.73 -1.44 2.58
CA THR A 122 -16.69 -1.41 1.54
C THR A 122 -15.41 -2.09 2.00
N ALA A 123 -14.70 -2.69 1.06
CA ALA A 123 -13.35 -3.21 1.24
C ALA A 123 -12.38 -2.47 0.32
N ALA A 124 -11.25 -2.09 0.86
CA ALA A 124 -10.16 -1.51 0.09
C ALA A 124 -9.03 -2.51 -0.06
N PHE A 125 -8.42 -2.51 -1.23
CA PHE A 125 -7.26 -3.31 -1.56
C PHE A 125 -6.16 -2.38 -2.02
N ILE A 126 -5.07 -2.32 -1.27
CA ILE A 126 -3.90 -1.54 -1.59
C ILE A 126 -2.84 -2.53 -2.06
N GLN A 127 -2.53 -2.53 -3.35
CA GLN A 127 -1.75 -3.59 -3.98
C GLN A 127 -0.49 -3.05 -4.62
N LEU A 128 0.64 -3.67 -4.29
CA LEU A 128 1.92 -3.36 -4.93
C LEU A 128 1.85 -3.70 -6.41
N GLN A 129 2.32 -2.78 -7.27
CA GLN A 129 2.36 -2.96 -8.71
C GLN A 129 3.80 -3.01 -9.25
N TRP A 130 4.65 -2.09 -8.84
CA TRP A 130 6.06 -2.05 -9.22
C TRP A 130 6.93 -1.63 -8.05
N VAL A 131 8.14 -2.15 -8.04
CA VAL A 131 9.25 -1.65 -7.23
C VAL A 131 10.37 -1.27 -8.18
N LEU A 132 10.73 0.00 -8.21
CA LEU A 132 11.75 0.55 -9.09
C LEU A 132 12.93 1.07 -8.27
N ARG A 133 14.11 0.66 -8.66
CA ARG A 133 15.37 1.22 -8.12
C ARG A 133 15.69 2.55 -8.78
N PRO A 134 16.59 3.35 -8.21
CA PRO A 134 17.02 4.60 -8.84
C PRO A 134 17.43 4.39 -10.29
N GLY A 135 16.89 5.22 -11.19
CA GLY A 135 17.18 5.16 -12.63
C GLY A 135 16.36 4.15 -13.44
N GLU A 136 15.56 3.30 -12.79
CA GLU A 136 14.67 2.38 -13.49
C GLU A 136 13.35 3.07 -13.87
N GLU A 137 12.76 2.63 -14.98
CA GLU A 137 11.46 3.10 -15.44
C GLU A 137 10.46 1.94 -15.54
N ARG A 138 9.16 2.19 -15.31
CA ARG A 138 8.12 1.16 -15.34
C ARG A 138 8.05 0.42 -16.66
N ARG A 139 8.27 1.09 -17.79
CA ARG A 139 8.25 0.49 -19.12
C ARG A 139 9.26 -0.63 -19.30
N ASP A 140 10.33 -0.65 -18.48
CA ASP A 140 11.40 -1.64 -18.54
C ASP A 140 11.15 -2.85 -17.63
N HIS A 141 10.03 -2.86 -16.90
CA HIS A 141 9.72 -3.88 -15.91
C HIS A 141 8.32 -4.43 -16.05
N THR A 142 8.18 -5.73 -15.79
CA THR A 142 6.88 -6.39 -15.74
C THR A 142 6.12 -5.97 -14.48
N ARG A 143 4.85 -5.59 -14.65
CA ARG A 143 3.95 -5.31 -13.53
C ARG A 143 3.85 -6.53 -12.61
N GLY A 144 3.91 -6.31 -11.30
CA GLY A 144 3.85 -7.37 -10.31
C GLY A 144 5.17 -8.10 -10.09
N GLN A 145 6.27 -7.61 -10.64
CA GLN A 145 7.60 -8.14 -10.36
C GLN A 145 7.94 -7.93 -8.88
N HIS A 146 8.34 -9.02 -8.21
CA HIS A 146 8.65 -8.97 -6.79
C HIS A 146 10.02 -8.42 -6.50
N ARG A 147 10.07 -7.44 -5.59
CA ARG A 147 11.27 -7.03 -4.87
C ARG A 147 10.87 -6.79 -3.43
N ASP A 148 11.70 -7.24 -2.50
CA ASP A 148 11.41 -7.13 -1.08
C ASP A 148 11.93 -5.82 -0.48
N GLU A 149 12.72 -5.07 -1.23
CA GLU A 149 13.34 -3.83 -0.79
C GLU A 149 13.29 -2.75 -1.88
N VAL A 150 13.19 -1.53 -1.45
CA VAL A 150 13.18 -0.35 -2.30
C VAL A 150 14.16 0.73 -1.78
#